data_2dcb871316a6ee50bf361e5d438d8a0e
#
_entry.id   2dcb871316a6ee50bf361e5d438d8a0e
#
_cell.length_a   1.000
_cell.length_b   1.000
_cell.length_c   1.000
_cell.angle_alpha   90.00
_cell.angle_beta   90.00
_cell.angle_gamma   90.00
#
_symmetry.space_group_name_H-M   'P 1'
#
loop_
_entity.id
_entity.type
_entity.pdbx_description
1 polymer ?
#
loop_
_entity_poly.entity_id
_entity_poly.type
_entity_poly.pdbx_seq_one_letter_code
_entity_poly.pdbx_strand_id
1 'polypeptide(L)'
;MRQFNIILSWVYMTMANAEKSDLRNKVVKPDSEWRKQLTPQQYEVTRQHSTEPAFSGDYWNTKANGVYECICCGEELYTSETKYDSGTGWPSFWTPINDEKILTQTDTTYGMVRTEVLCATCDSHLGHVFEDGPAPTGLRYCLNSASLKLKPFAE
;
A
#
# COMPACT_ATOMS: atom_id res chain seq x y z
N MET A 1 -46.46 -2.48 -13.00
CA MET A 1 -45.26 -2.03 -13.72
C MET A 1 -44.53 -0.83 -13.09
N ARG A 2 -44.82 -0.43 -11.86
CA ARG A 2 -44.15 0.73 -11.20
C ARG A 2 -43.15 0.38 -10.10
N GLN A 3 -42.87 -0.92 -9.84
CA GLN A 3 -41.96 -1.33 -8.77
C GLN A 3 -40.49 -1.61 -9.21
N PHE A 4 -40.24 -1.74 -10.49
CA PHE A 4 -38.87 -2.04 -10.99
C PHE A 4 -37.95 -0.84 -11.01
N ASN A 5 -38.47 0.41 -11.07
CA ASN A 5 -37.60 1.61 -11.17
C ASN A 5 -37.04 2.10 -9.83
N ILE A 6 -37.58 1.67 -8.71
CA ILE A 6 -37.14 2.14 -7.39
C ILE A 6 -35.92 1.38 -6.91
N ILE A 7 -35.78 0.10 -7.25
CA ILE A 7 -34.69 -0.75 -6.81
C ILE A 7 -33.36 -0.38 -7.56
N LEU A 8 -33.46 -0.10 -8.87
CA LEU A 8 -32.30 0.34 -9.65
C LEU A 8 -31.79 1.72 -9.19
N SER A 9 -32.69 2.62 -8.83
CA SER A 9 -32.33 3.96 -8.32
C SER A 9 -31.59 3.88 -6.98
N TRP A 10 -31.94 2.95 -6.11
CA TRP A 10 -31.27 2.74 -4.82
C TRP A 10 -29.87 2.14 -4.98
N VAL A 11 -29.70 1.18 -5.88
CA VAL A 11 -28.41 0.55 -6.15
C VAL A 11 -27.43 1.56 -6.77
N TYR A 12 -27.89 2.39 -7.70
CA TYR A 12 -27.06 3.47 -8.27
C TYR A 12 -26.70 4.54 -7.25
N MET A 13 -27.62 4.87 -6.35
CA MET A 13 -27.37 5.88 -5.30
C MET A 13 -26.39 5.38 -4.23
N THR A 14 -26.40 4.09 -3.90
CA THR A 14 -25.47 3.51 -2.95
C THR A 14 -24.07 3.38 -3.55
N MET A 15 -23.93 3.01 -4.82
CA MET A 15 -22.63 2.96 -5.51
C MET A 15 -22.02 4.35 -5.69
N ALA A 16 -22.79 5.34 -6.10
CA ALA A 16 -22.33 6.72 -6.24
C ALA A 16 -21.93 7.36 -4.91
N ASN A 17 -22.57 6.96 -3.80
CA ASN A 17 -22.21 7.42 -2.47
C ASN A 17 -20.97 6.74 -1.91
N ALA A 18 -20.73 5.47 -2.25
CA ALA A 18 -19.50 4.74 -1.91
C ALA A 18 -18.30 5.34 -2.66
N GLU A 19 -18.41 5.62 -3.95
CA GLU A 19 -17.36 6.28 -4.74
C GLU A 19 -17.07 7.70 -4.23
N LYS A 20 -18.10 8.46 -3.85
CA LYS A 20 -17.93 9.81 -3.28
C LYS A 20 -17.32 9.80 -1.87
N SER A 21 -17.56 8.76 -1.06
CA SER A 21 -16.93 8.64 0.26
C SER A 21 -15.47 8.26 0.14
N ASP A 22 -15.12 7.41 -0.82
CA ASP A 22 -13.75 7.01 -1.10
C ASP A 22 -12.90 8.20 -1.57
N LEU A 23 -13.43 9.01 -2.48
CA LEU A 23 -12.75 10.23 -2.97
C LEU A 23 -12.57 11.31 -1.91
N ARG A 24 -13.40 11.38 -0.87
CA ARG A 24 -13.30 12.40 0.18
C ARG A 24 -12.18 12.16 1.18
N ASN A 25 -11.70 10.92 1.30
CA ASN A 25 -10.64 10.54 2.24
C ASN A 25 -9.27 10.42 1.57
N LYS A 26 -9.18 10.62 0.25
CA LYS A 26 -7.93 10.53 -0.50
C LYS A 26 -7.07 11.77 -0.32
N VAL A 27 -5.77 11.55 -0.11
CA VAL A 27 -4.77 12.61 -0.17
C VAL A 27 -4.28 12.72 -1.61
N VAL A 28 -4.59 13.85 -2.24
CA VAL A 28 -4.19 14.16 -3.63
C VAL A 28 -3.38 15.44 -3.62
N LYS A 29 -2.19 15.40 -4.20
CA LYS A 29 -1.30 16.56 -4.33
C LYS A 29 -0.81 16.67 -5.76
N PRO A 30 -0.50 17.89 -6.25
CA PRO A 30 0.22 18.06 -7.51
C PRO A 30 1.56 17.35 -7.47
N ASP A 31 2.02 16.86 -8.62
CA ASP A 31 3.30 16.17 -8.76
C ASP A 31 4.48 16.99 -8.22
N SER A 32 4.46 18.30 -8.44
CA SER A 32 5.49 19.22 -7.93
C SER A 32 5.59 19.24 -6.41
N GLU A 33 4.49 19.03 -5.68
CA GLU A 33 4.51 18.95 -4.22
C GLU A 33 5.08 17.61 -3.74
N TRP A 34 4.75 16.50 -4.40
CA TRP A 34 5.38 15.22 -4.10
C TRP A 34 6.90 15.26 -4.30
N ARG A 35 7.37 15.90 -5.37
CA ARG A 35 8.80 16.07 -5.65
C ARG A 35 9.52 16.90 -4.59
N LYS A 36 8.86 17.88 -4.00
CA LYS A 36 9.43 18.69 -2.91
C LYS A 36 9.48 17.93 -1.58
N GLN A 37 8.46 17.12 -1.31
CA GLN A 37 8.29 16.39 -0.05
C GLN A 37 9.22 15.18 0.04
N LEU A 38 9.44 14.49 -1.08
CA LEU A 38 10.09 13.18 -1.16
C LEU A 38 11.52 13.33 -1.69
N THR A 39 12.40 12.41 -1.26
CA THR A 39 13.69 12.25 -1.94
C THR A 39 13.47 11.75 -3.37
N PRO A 40 14.45 11.91 -4.29
CA PRO A 40 14.32 11.37 -5.63
C PRO A 40 13.95 9.88 -5.67
N GLN A 41 14.56 9.05 -4.84
CA GLN A 41 14.25 7.63 -4.76
C GLN A 41 12.83 7.37 -4.23
N GLN A 42 12.44 8.05 -3.17
CA GLN A 42 11.09 7.94 -2.62
C GLN A 42 10.03 8.33 -3.66
N TYR A 43 10.27 9.39 -4.40
CA TYR A 43 9.39 9.82 -5.47
C TYR A 43 9.29 8.78 -6.59
N GLU A 44 10.40 8.28 -7.09
CA GLU A 44 10.41 7.26 -8.15
C GLU A 44 9.67 5.99 -7.73
N VAL A 45 9.91 5.52 -6.51
CA VAL A 45 9.26 4.31 -6.00
C VAL A 45 7.76 4.54 -5.81
N THR A 46 7.38 5.61 -5.13
CA THR A 46 5.97 5.80 -4.68
C THR A 46 5.07 6.39 -5.75
N ARG A 47 5.59 7.31 -6.58
CA ARG A 47 4.80 8.02 -7.58
C ARG A 47 5.02 7.52 -9.00
N GLN A 48 6.15 6.90 -9.30
CA GLN A 48 6.48 6.36 -10.62
C GLN A 48 6.53 4.82 -10.66
N HIS A 49 6.06 4.14 -9.62
CA HIS A 49 5.97 2.67 -9.54
C HIS A 49 7.31 1.95 -9.76
N SER A 50 8.40 2.57 -9.34
CA SER A 50 9.73 1.95 -9.39
C SER A 50 9.93 0.97 -8.23
N THR A 51 10.95 0.15 -8.33
CA THR A 51 11.36 -0.80 -7.28
C THR A 51 12.77 -0.47 -6.83
N GLU A 52 13.00 -0.36 -5.53
CA GLU A 52 14.34 -0.22 -4.99
C GLU A 52 15.16 -1.51 -5.21
N PRO A 53 16.49 -1.43 -5.31
CA PRO A 53 17.33 -2.63 -5.36
C PRO A 53 17.18 -3.47 -4.08
N ALA A 54 17.20 -4.80 -4.23
CA ALA A 54 17.17 -5.71 -3.09
C ALA A 54 18.36 -5.44 -2.14
N PHE A 55 18.14 -5.58 -0.83
CA PHE A 55 19.15 -5.38 0.23
C PHE A 55 19.69 -3.96 0.33
N SER A 56 19.08 -2.98 -0.32
CA SER A 56 19.53 -1.58 -0.33
C SER A 56 18.76 -0.66 0.62
N GLY A 57 17.54 -1.01 0.98
CA GLY A 57 16.67 -0.18 1.81
C GLY A 57 16.94 -0.33 3.31
N ASP A 58 16.35 0.55 4.11
CA ASP A 58 16.59 0.61 5.56
C ASP A 58 15.90 -0.50 6.35
N TYR A 59 14.85 -1.14 5.78
CA TYR A 59 13.95 -1.98 6.58
C TYR A 59 13.93 -3.46 6.23
N TRP A 60 14.71 -3.94 5.25
CA TRP A 60 14.68 -5.35 4.87
C TRP A 60 15.09 -6.28 6.02
N ASN A 61 15.99 -5.85 6.90
CA ASN A 61 16.52 -6.65 8.02
C ASN A 61 16.32 -6.00 9.39
N THR A 62 15.52 -4.95 9.49
CA THR A 62 15.29 -4.31 10.79
C THR A 62 14.39 -5.17 11.68
N LYS A 63 14.72 -5.23 12.98
CA LYS A 63 13.97 -5.93 14.02
C LYS A 63 13.28 -4.99 15.00
N ALA A 64 13.37 -3.69 14.78
CA ALA A 64 12.78 -2.69 15.67
C ALA A 64 11.26 -2.81 15.69
N ASN A 65 10.68 -2.64 16.87
CA ASN A 65 9.24 -2.66 17.07
C ASN A 65 8.62 -1.32 16.72
N GLY A 66 7.57 -1.33 15.95
CA GLY A 66 6.89 -0.10 15.57
C GLY A 66 5.86 -0.29 14.47
N VAL A 67 5.37 0.84 14.01
CA VAL A 67 4.40 0.95 12.92
C VAL A 67 5.11 1.45 11.68
N TYR A 68 4.82 0.83 10.54
CA TYR A 68 5.29 1.28 9.23
C TYR A 68 4.23 2.13 8.56
N GLU A 69 4.52 3.42 8.47
CA GLU A 69 3.64 4.42 7.85
C GLU A 69 3.97 4.61 6.38
N CYS A 70 2.98 5.03 5.58
CA CYS A 70 3.21 5.49 4.22
C CYS A 70 4.09 6.75 4.25
N ILE A 71 5.20 6.72 3.51
CA ILE A 71 6.13 7.87 3.45
C ILE A 71 5.47 9.10 2.84
N CYS A 72 4.44 8.91 2.00
CA CYS A 72 3.75 10.00 1.31
C CYS A 72 2.71 10.70 2.18
N CYS A 73 1.83 9.96 2.85
CA CYS A 73 0.68 10.52 3.56
C CYS A 73 0.66 10.26 5.06
N GLY A 74 1.57 9.42 5.59
CA GLY A 74 1.63 9.10 7.01
C GLY A 74 0.60 8.08 7.49
N GLU A 75 -0.17 7.47 6.59
CA GLU A 75 -1.13 6.42 6.97
C GLU A 75 -0.40 5.21 7.56
N GLU A 76 -0.88 4.70 8.68
CA GLU A 76 -0.35 3.50 9.33
C GLU A 76 -0.76 2.26 8.54
N LEU A 77 0.20 1.52 7.99
CA LEU A 77 -0.06 0.44 7.03
C LEU A 77 0.24 -0.95 7.57
N TYR A 78 1.39 -1.11 8.21
CA TYR A 78 1.89 -2.40 8.73
C TYR A 78 2.52 -2.21 10.10
N THR A 79 2.63 -3.31 10.86
CA THR A 79 3.37 -3.30 12.12
C THR A 79 4.50 -4.32 12.09
N SER A 80 5.47 -4.14 12.99
CA SER A 80 6.57 -5.09 13.19
C SER A 80 6.10 -6.48 13.62
N GLU A 81 4.89 -6.60 14.18
CA GLU A 81 4.32 -7.88 14.64
C GLU A 81 4.07 -8.86 13.48
N THR A 82 3.83 -8.35 12.29
CA THR A 82 3.61 -9.18 11.09
C THR A 82 4.79 -9.19 10.13
N LYS A 83 5.86 -8.47 10.46
CA LYS A 83 7.10 -8.46 9.69
C LYS A 83 7.89 -9.74 9.92
N TYR A 84 8.43 -10.29 8.85
CA TYR A 84 9.28 -11.48 8.92
C TYR A 84 10.43 -11.40 7.91
N ASP A 85 11.46 -12.22 8.12
CA ASP A 85 12.59 -12.33 7.20
C ASP A 85 12.24 -13.30 6.07
N SER A 86 11.97 -12.74 4.89
CA SER A 86 11.68 -13.53 3.69
C SER A 86 12.92 -13.94 2.90
N GLY A 87 14.08 -13.37 3.22
CA GLY A 87 15.32 -13.60 2.47
C GLY A 87 15.37 -12.91 1.11
N THR A 88 14.37 -12.10 0.75
CA THR A 88 14.26 -11.48 -0.58
C THR A 88 15.05 -10.18 -0.73
N GLY A 89 15.39 -9.53 0.38
CA GLY A 89 16.07 -8.23 0.37
C GLY A 89 15.12 -7.03 0.43
N TRP A 90 13.83 -7.26 0.59
CA TRP A 90 12.81 -6.25 0.83
C TRP A 90 12.06 -6.54 2.12
N PRO A 91 11.58 -5.50 2.83
CA PRO A 91 10.77 -5.74 4.02
C PRO A 91 9.50 -6.50 3.63
N SER A 92 9.20 -7.54 4.39
CA SER A 92 8.10 -8.47 4.11
C SER A 92 7.18 -8.61 5.32
N PHE A 93 5.89 -8.64 5.05
CA PHE A 93 4.83 -8.74 6.04
C PHE A 93 3.82 -9.78 5.58
N TRP A 94 3.16 -10.47 6.50
CA TRP A 94 2.15 -11.45 6.13
C TRP A 94 0.72 -10.90 6.16
N THR A 95 0.50 -9.69 6.72
CA THR A 95 -0.79 -8.96 6.66
C THR A 95 -0.58 -7.48 6.95
N PRO A 96 -1.41 -6.57 6.40
CA PRO A 96 -1.47 -5.17 6.83
C PRO A 96 -2.17 -5.03 8.19
N ILE A 97 -2.13 -3.83 8.78
CA ILE A 97 -2.91 -3.50 9.98
C ILE A 97 -4.40 -3.74 9.76
N ASN A 98 -4.88 -3.37 8.59
CA ASN A 98 -6.26 -3.56 8.16
C ASN A 98 -6.26 -3.61 6.63
N ASP A 99 -7.03 -4.50 6.04
CA ASP A 99 -7.11 -4.66 4.58
C ASP A 99 -7.62 -3.39 3.87
N GLU A 100 -8.39 -2.54 4.56
CA GLU A 100 -8.87 -1.26 4.02
C GLU A 100 -7.77 -0.21 3.87
N LYS A 101 -6.60 -0.40 4.48
CA LYS A 101 -5.45 0.51 4.39
C LYS A 101 -4.72 0.43 3.05
N ILE A 102 -4.93 -0.63 2.31
CA ILE A 102 -4.26 -0.90 1.03
C ILE A 102 -5.26 -1.15 -0.09
N LEU A 103 -4.82 -0.88 -1.31
CA LEU A 103 -5.48 -1.29 -2.54
C LEU A 103 -4.56 -2.26 -3.28
N THR A 104 -5.16 -3.16 -4.05
CA THR A 104 -4.43 -4.07 -4.92
C THR A 104 -4.91 -3.91 -6.35
N GLN A 105 -3.98 -4.03 -7.29
CA GLN A 105 -4.30 -4.01 -8.71
C GLN A 105 -3.33 -4.92 -9.48
N THR A 106 -3.78 -5.40 -10.63
CA THR A 106 -2.94 -6.23 -11.51
C THR A 106 -1.86 -5.36 -12.16
N ASP A 107 -0.60 -5.82 -12.07
CA ASP A 107 0.57 -5.22 -12.69
C ASP A 107 1.11 -6.17 -13.74
N THR A 108 1.12 -5.73 -15.00
CA THR A 108 1.59 -6.52 -16.15
C THR A 108 2.92 -6.03 -16.73
N THR A 109 3.62 -5.14 -16.02
CA THR A 109 4.91 -4.60 -16.45
C THR A 109 5.97 -5.71 -16.57
N TYR A 110 6.93 -5.51 -17.45
CA TYR A 110 8.05 -6.45 -17.73
C TYR A 110 7.60 -7.85 -18.17
N GLY A 111 6.41 -7.99 -18.76
CA GLY A 111 5.87 -9.29 -19.21
C GLY A 111 5.49 -10.22 -18.06
N MET A 112 5.47 -9.74 -16.83
CA MET A 112 5.01 -10.47 -15.63
C MET A 112 3.55 -10.13 -15.32
N VAL A 113 2.89 -11.05 -14.59
CA VAL A 113 1.57 -10.78 -14.00
C VAL A 113 1.74 -10.86 -12.49
N ARG A 114 1.65 -9.70 -11.84
CA ARG A 114 1.81 -9.58 -10.38
C ARG A 114 0.64 -8.77 -9.80
N THR A 115 0.47 -8.85 -8.48
CA THR A 115 -0.50 -8.03 -7.77
C THR A 115 0.25 -6.91 -7.05
N GLU A 116 0.05 -5.67 -7.54
CA GLU A 116 0.61 -4.47 -6.95
C GLU A 116 -0.17 -4.06 -5.70
N VAL A 117 0.54 -3.54 -4.70
CA VAL A 117 -0.01 -3.02 -3.45
C VAL A 117 0.20 -1.51 -3.41
N LEU A 118 -0.90 -0.78 -3.18
CA LEU A 118 -0.93 0.67 -3.08
C LEU A 118 -1.46 1.11 -1.71
N CYS A 119 -1.03 2.27 -1.24
CA CYS A 119 -1.67 2.94 -0.12
C CYS A 119 -3.09 3.40 -0.51
N ALA A 120 -4.11 2.96 0.21
CA ALA A 120 -5.49 3.33 -0.08
C ALA A 120 -5.77 4.82 0.10
N THR A 121 -4.96 5.53 0.89
CA THR A 121 -5.15 6.95 1.19
C THR A 121 -4.57 7.88 0.13
N CYS A 122 -3.41 7.56 -0.46
CA CYS A 122 -2.73 8.46 -1.41
C CYS A 122 -2.30 7.81 -2.72
N ASP A 123 -2.64 6.55 -2.95
CA ASP A 123 -2.26 5.75 -4.12
C ASP A 123 -0.74 5.55 -4.29
N SER A 124 0.03 5.73 -3.24
CA SER A 124 1.46 5.44 -3.25
C SER A 124 1.72 3.98 -3.60
N HIS A 125 2.62 3.73 -4.57
CA HIS A 125 3.11 2.39 -4.84
C HIS A 125 3.93 1.90 -3.65
N LEU A 126 3.53 0.78 -3.05
CA LEU A 126 4.22 0.19 -1.90
C LEU A 126 5.10 -0.99 -2.32
N GLY A 127 4.60 -1.85 -3.17
CA GLY A 127 5.24 -3.06 -3.63
C GLY A 127 4.26 -4.03 -4.27
N HIS A 128 4.43 -5.30 -3.97
CA HIS A 128 3.60 -6.39 -4.51
C HIS A 128 3.24 -7.40 -3.42
N VAL A 129 2.17 -8.14 -3.62
CA VAL A 129 1.78 -9.25 -2.76
C VAL A 129 1.81 -10.56 -3.53
N PHE A 130 2.33 -11.61 -2.87
CA PHE A 130 2.49 -12.96 -3.42
C PHE A 130 1.83 -13.98 -2.49
N GLU A 131 1.48 -15.15 -3.02
CA GLU A 131 0.81 -16.24 -2.28
C GLU A 131 1.79 -17.26 -1.68
N ASP A 132 3.06 -16.90 -1.53
CA ASP A 132 4.15 -17.72 -1.01
C ASP A 132 4.61 -17.30 0.39
N GLY A 133 3.71 -16.75 1.18
CA GLY A 133 3.98 -16.27 2.53
C GLY A 133 3.70 -17.31 3.62
N PRO A 134 4.01 -16.95 4.88
CA PRO A 134 3.80 -17.84 6.02
C PRO A 134 2.33 -17.89 6.47
N ALA A 135 2.01 -18.90 7.29
CA ALA A 135 0.75 -18.89 8.03
C ALA A 135 0.70 -17.66 8.96
N PRO A 136 -0.48 -17.11 9.28
CA PRO A 136 -1.80 -17.68 8.98
C PRO A 136 -2.37 -17.30 7.61
N THR A 137 -1.87 -16.24 6.95
CA THR A 137 -2.47 -15.76 5.70
C THR A 137 -1.98 -16.50 4.44
N GLY A 138 -0.76 -17.02 4.47
CA GLY A 138 -0.10 -17.54 3.27
C GLY A 138 0.34 -16.43 2.29
N LEU A 139 0.26 -15.15 2.70
CA LEU A 139 0.60 -14.02 1.85
C LEU A 139 1.95 -13.42 2.24
N ARG A 140 2.67 -12.96 1.22
CA ARG A 140 3.90 -12.19 1.38
C ARG A 140 3.71 -10.82 0.72
N TYR A 141 3.53 -9.81 1.56
CA TYR A 141 3.57 -8.41 1.15
C TYR A 141 5.03 -7.97 1.09
N CYS A 142 5.55 -7.85 -0.11
CA CYS A 142 6.94 -7.47 -0.38
C CYS A 142 6.98 -5.99 -0.74
N LEU A 143 7.47 -5.17 0.18
CA LEU A 143 7.34 -3.72 0.08
C LEU A 143 8.70 -3.06 -0.09
N ASN A 144 8.71 -1.86 -0.67
CA ASN A 144 9.90 -1.04 -0.76
C ASN A 144 10.12 -0.27 0.55
N SER A 145 11.32 -0.31 1.11
CA SER A 145 11.68 0.53 2.27
C SER A 145 11.46 2.02 1.96
N ALA A 146 11.73 2.44 0.73
CA ALA A 146 11.57 3.83 0.30
C ALA A 146 10.10 4.32 0.33
N SER A 147 9.13 3.42 0.34
CA SER A 147 7.71 3.76 0.44
C SER A 147 7.20 3.84 1.89
N LEU A 148 8.03 3.49 2.86
CA LEU A 148 7.67 3.32 4.25
C LEU A 148 8.50 4.23 5.17
N LYS A 149 7.92 4.52 6.35
CA LYS A 149 8.62 5.14 7.46
C LYS A 149 8.30 4.38 8.75
N LEU A 150 9.33 3.87 9.40
CA LEU A 150 9.17 3.21 10.69
C LEU A 150 8.99 4.26 11.79
N LYS A 151 7.89 4.16 12.51
CA LYS A 151 7.59 4.92 13.71
C LYS A 151 7.67 3.96 14.90
N PRO A 152 8.68 4.05 15.76
CA PRO A 152 8.80 3.18 16.91
C PRO A 152 7.58 3.27 17.82
N PHE A 153 7.19 2.17 18.46
CA PHE A 153 6.18 2.23 19.52
C PHE A 153 6.67 3.13 20.64
N ALA A 154 5.76 3.90 21.22
CA ALA A 154 6.05 4.70 22.40
C ALA A 154 6.40 3.78 23.58
N GLU A 155 7.49 4.12 24.30
CA GLU A 155 7.86 3.45 25.56
C GLU A 155 6.92 3.84 26.71
#